data_e2e89301ad33f5ff2b61c3642a11b699
#
_entry.id   e2e89301ad33f5ff2b61c3642a11b699
#
_cell.length_a   1.000
_cell.length_b   1.000
_cell.length_c   1.000
_cell.angle_alpha   90.00
_cell.angle_beta   90.00
_cell.angle_gamma   90.00
#
_symmetry.space_group_name_H-M   'P 1'
#
loop_
_entity.id
_entity.type
_entity.pdbx_description
1 polymer ?
#
loop_
_entity_poly.entity_id
_entity_poly.type
_entity_poly.pdbx_seq_one_letter_code
_entity_poly.pdbx_strand_id
1 'polypeptide(L)' 'MSIRMVAVELYRVMKEIAGLEKKLQSPGAGSKETEEIGEKLRKARAEKVRLEKMIEGAKGD' A
#
# COMPACT_ATOMS: atom_id res chain seq x y z
N MET A 1 -2.97 -11.02 16.83
CA MET A 1 -3.59 -9.94 16.03
C MET A 1 -4.87 -10.45 15.39
N SER A 2 -5.96 -9.72 15.54
CA SER A 2 -7.22 -10.16 14.97
C SER A 2 -7.26 -9.88 13.47
N ILE A 3 -8.03 -10.70 12.76
CA ILE A 3 -8.18 -10.56 11.32
C ILE A 3 -8.83 -9.21 10.96
N ARG A 4 -9.67 -8.72 11.86
CA ARG A 4 -10.31 -7.42 11.67
C ARG A 4 -9.28 -6.28 11.66
N MET A 5 -8.30 -6.34 12.54
CA MET A 5 -7.25 -5.33 12.58
C MET A 5 -6.38 -5.39 11.34
N VAL A 6 -6.08 -6.59 10.88
CA VAL A 6 -5.30 -6.76 9.65
C VAL A 6 -6.08 -6.20 8.46
N ALA A 7 -7.38 -6.42 8.41
CA ALA A 7 -8.22 -5.88 7.34
C ALA A 7 -8.24 -4.35 7.35
N VAL A 8 -8.28 -3.73 8.53
CA VAL A 8 -8.24 -2.27 8.65
C VAL A 8 -6.90 -1.74 8.15
N GLU A 9 -5.81 -2.40 8.53
CA GLU A 9 -4.48 -2.02 8.06
C GLU A 9 -4.36 -2.14 6.55
N LEU A 10 -4.90 -3.22 5.99
CA LEU A 10 -4.88 -3.43 4.55
C LEU A 10 -5.65 -2.31 3.83
N TYR A 11 -6.80 -1.93 4.36
CA TYR A 11 -7.60 -0.85 3.79
C TYR A 11 -6.80 0.47 3.77
N ARG A 12 -6.11 0.77 4.88
CA ARG A 12 -5.28 1.97 4.97
C ARG A 12 -4.16 1.97 3.95
N VAL A 13 -3.51 0.84 3.80
CA VAL A 13 -2.41 0.70 2.85
C VAL A 13 -2.92 0.85 1.42
N MET A 14 -4.08 0.28 1.11
CA MET A 14 -4.68 0.41 -0.22
C MET A 14 -5.02 1.86 -0.53
N LYS A 15 -5.54 2.60 0.44
CA LYS A 15 -5.82 4.03 0.27
C LYS A 15 -4.54 4.82 0.04
N GLU A 16 -3.49 4.49 0.78
CA GLU A 16 -2.20 5.13 0.62
C GLU A 16 -1.63 4.90 -0.77
N ILE A 17 -1.72 3.67 -1.25
CA ILE A 17 -1.27 3.32 -2.59
C ILE A 17 -2.03 4.14 -3.64
N ALA A 18 -3.34 4.21 -3.52
CA ALA A 18 -4.16 4.98 -4.47
C ALA A 18 -3.76 6.46 -4.47
N GLY A 19 -3.51 7.03 -3.28
CA GLY A 19 -3.08 8.40 -3.17
C GLY A 19 -1.71 8.65 -3.79
N LEU A 20 -0.79 7.72 -3.58
CA LEU A 20 0.56 7.83 -4.14
C LEU A 20 0.54 7.70 -5.66
N GLU A 21 -0.26 6.78 -6.19
CA GLU A 21 -0.41 6.61 -7.63
C GLU A 21 -0.98 7.86 -8.27
N LYS A 22 -1.94 8.48 -7.60
CA LYS A 22 -2.54 9.72 -8.08
C LYS A 22 -1.51 10.85 -8.12
N LYS A 23 -0.68 10.95 -7.09
CA LYS A 23 0.38 11.96 -7.06
C LYS A 23 1.41 11.72 -8.15
N LEU A 24 1.72 10.47 -8.43
CA LEU A 24 2.67 10.11 -9.46
C LEU A 24 2.20 10.54 -10.84
N GLN A 25 0.90 10.53 -11.07
CA GLN A 25 0.29 10.93 -12.34
C GLN A 25 0.13 12.45 -12.45
N SER A 26 0.41 13.19 -11.40
CA SER A 26 0.27 14.62 -11.38
C SER A 26 1.30 15.28 -12.32
N PRO A 27 0.89 16.17 -13.23
CA PRO A 27 1.82 16.76 -14.20
C PRO A 27 2.84 17.71 -13.61
N GLY A 28 2.69 18.09 -12.35
CA GLY A 28 3.61 19.03 -11.71
C GLY A 28 4.72 18.37 -10.90
N ALA A 29 4.77 17.05 -10.87
CA ALA A 29 5.74 16.35 -10.02
C ALA A 29 7.16 16.43 -10.61
N GLY A 30 8.11 16.90 -9.82
CA GLY A 30 9.52 16.91 -10.21
C GLY A 30 10.12 15.51 -10.14
N SER A 31 11.29 15.33 -10.76
CA SER A 31 11.91 14.01 -10.81
C SER A 31 12.26 13.48 -9.42
N LYS A 32 12.71 14.35 -8.51
CA LYS A 32 13.03 13.96 -7.15
C LYS A 32 11.78 13.52 -6.38
N GLU A 33 10.69 14.26 -6.55
CA GLU A 33 9.42 13.94 -5.93
C GLU A 33 8.88 12.62 -6.47
N THR A 34 9.01 12.41 -7.78
CA THR A 34 8.59 11.18 -8.43
C THR A 34 9.36 9.97 -7.87
N GLU A 35 10.66 10.12 -7.64
CA GLU A 35 11.47 9.06 -7.05
C GLU A 35 11.01 8.73 -5.63
N GLU A 36 10.75 9.74 -4.83
CA GLU A 36 10.29 9.55 -3.45
C GLU A 36 8.94 8.83 -3.41
N ILE A 37 8.02 9.25 -4.28
CA ILE A 37 6.72 8.63 -4.37
C ILE A 37 6.85 7.18 -4.83
N GLY A 38 7.70 6.93 -5.81
CA GLY A 38 7.93 5.57 -6.31
C GLY A 38 8.47 4.65 -5.23
N GLU A 39 9.35 5.16 -4.38
CA GLU A 39 9.90 4.38 -3.28
C GLU A 39 8.85 4.07 -2.24
N LYS A 40 8.04 5.06 -1.89
CA LYS A 40 6.94 4.86 -0.95
C LYS A 40 5.91 3.87 -1.50
N LEU A 41 5.63 3.96 -2.79
CA LEU A 41 4.73 3.02 -3.46
C LEU A 41 5.23 1.59 -3.36
N ARG A 42 6.52 1.39 -3.62
CA ARG A 42 7.11 0.06 -3.53
C ARG A 42 6.95 -0.53 -2.15
N LYS A 43 7.24 0.27 -1.12
CA LYS A 43 7.11 -0.17 0.27
C LYS A 43 5.65 -0.46 0.62
N ALA A 44 4.74 0.40 0.17
CA ALA A 44 3.32 0.22 0.46
C ALA A 44 2.76 -1.02 -0.23
N ARG A 45 3.19 -1.29 -1.45
CA ARG A 45 2.77 -2.49 -2.18
C ARG A 45 3.28 -3.76 -1.50
N ALA A 46 4.51 -3.73 -1.01
CA ALA A 46 5.07 -4.86 -0.27
C ALA A 46 4.27 -5.11 1.02
N GLU A 47 3.91 -4.05 1.72
CA GLU A 47 3.09 -4.14 2.92
C GLU A 47 1.71 -4.70 2.61
N LYS A 48 1.11 -4.25 1.51
CA LYS A 48 -0.18 -4.75 1.06
C LYS A 48 -0.14 -6.26 0.84
N VAL A 49 0.87 -6.75 0.14
CA VAL A 49 1.02 -8.17 -0.13
C VAL A 49 1.17 -8.96 1.17
N ARG A 50 1.96 -8.43 2.09
CA ARG A 50 2.17 -9.07 3.39
C ARG A 50 0.87 -9.20 4.16
N LEU A 51 0.08 -8.13 4.20
CA LEU A 51 -1.20 -8.13 4.91
C LEU A 51 -2.21 -9.07 4.24
N GLU A 52 -2.22 -9.10 2.92
CA GLU A 52 -3.09 -10.01 2.18
C GLU A 52 -2.75 -11.47 2.49
N LYS A 53 -1.48 -11.78 2.58
CA LYS A 53 -1.04 -13.13 2.93
C LYS A 53 -1.42 -13.51 4.34
N MET A 54 -1.38 -12.56 5.26
CA MET A 54 -1.81 -12.81 6.64
C MET A 54 -3.29 -13.15 6.70
N ILE A 55 -4.12 -12.41 5.97
CA ILE A 55 -5.55 -12.68 5.92
C ILE A 55 -5.82 -14.04 5.27
N GLU A 56 -5.14 -14.32 4.17
CA GLU A 56 -5.29 -15.57 3.46
C GLU A 56 -4.85 -16.75 4.30
N GLY A 57 -3.76 -16.60 5.04
CA GLY A 57 -3.30 -17.63 5.97
C GLY A 57 -4.29 -17.92 7.06
N ALA A 58 -4.98 -16.89 7.55
CA ALA A 58 -6.00 -17.06 8.58
C ALA A 58 -7.27 -17.73 8.04
N LYS A 59 -7.54 -17.57 6.76
CA LYS A 59 -8.68 -18.22 6.10
C LYS A 59 -8.36 -19.64 5.66
N GLY A 60 -7.09 -19.90 5.43
CA GLY A 60 -6.63 -21.06 4.68
C GLY A 60 -6.77 -22.37 5.39
N ASP A 61 -7.40 -22.40 6.51
CA ASP A 61 -7.59 -23.64 7.20
C ASP A 61 -9.01 -23.95 7.47
#